data_c9f8cfa6c037c49b8bb3f7aead80b136
#
_entry.id   c9f8cfa6c037c49b8bb3f7aead80b136
#
_cell.length_a   1.000
_cell.length_b   1.000
_cell.length_c   1.000
_cell.angle_alpha   90.00
_cell.angle_beta   90.00
_cell.angle_gamma   90.00
#
_symmetry.space_group_name_H-M   'P 1'
#
loop_
_entity.id
_entity.type
_entity.pdbx_description
1 polymer ?
#
loop_
_entity_poly.entity_id
_entity_poly.type
_entity_poly.pdbx_seq_one_letter_code
_entity_poly.pdbx_strand_id
1 'polypeptide(L)'
;MTGESRSMEQNVLERSGLMKDFLSEKINGLKRERLKEIREKFESNVGNVRKQFESVLGAITSEAEQEIIVISYLRASYITETHEFYVGVYKGEPFVEEIKHGFISVKPLLGNVEKDFVELDQALERAVDNGVKNLVV
;
A
#
# COMPACT_ATOMS: atom_id res chain seq x y z
N MET A 1 0.24 -0.59 49.50
CA MET A 1 -0.04 0.37 48.44
C MET A 1 0.19 -0.14 47.05
N THR A 2 -0.40 -1.25 46.81
CA THR A 2 -0.41 -1.87 45.49
C THR A 2 -1.40 -1.21 44.53
N GLY A 3 -2.28 -0.30 45.00
CA GLY A 3 -3.32 0.33 44.20
C GLY A 3 -2.82 1.40 43.22
N GLU A 4 -1.79 2.18 43.56
CA GLU A 4 -1.24 3.20 42.70
C GLU A 4 -0.46 2.62 41.54
N SER A 5 0.39 1.60 41.80
CA SER A 5 1.13 0.88 40.76
C SER A 5 0.20 0.18 39.79
N ARG A 6 -0.84 -0.47 40.28
CA ARG A 6 -1.87 -1.12 39.47
C ARG A 6 -2.66 -0.12 38.63
N SER A 7 -3.00 1.02 39.20
CA SER A 7 -3.67 2.11 38.46
C SER A 7 -2.84 2.66 37.33
N MET A 8 -1.53 2.81 37.51
CA MET A 8 -0.61 3.26 36.45
C MET A 8 -0.53 2.25 35.31
N GLU A 9 -0.38 0.97 35.62
CA GLU A 9 -0.36 -0.10 34.61
C GLU A 9 -1.66 -0.15 33.82
N GLN A 10 -2.80 -0.07 34.48
CA GLN A 10 -4.10 -0.01 33.84
C GLN A 10 -4.23 1.22 32.93
N ASN A 11 -3.79 2.38 33.37
CA ASN A 11 -3.82 3.60 32.58
C ASN A 11 -2.97 3.49 31.32
N VAL A 12 -1.78 2.90 31.42
CA VAL A 12 -0.91 2.67 30.27
C VAL A 12 -1.57 1.72 29.27
N LEU A 13 -2.17 0.62 29.75
CA LEU A 13 -2.86 -0.34 28.91
C LEU A 13 -4.09 0.27 28.24
N GLU A 14 -4.89 1.04 28.96
CA GLU A 14 -6.06 1.74 28.41
C GLU A 14 -5.67 2.74 27.33
N ARG A 15 -4.63 3.54 27.55
CA ARG A 15 -4.14 4.50 26.57
C ARG A 15 -3.56 3.84 25.36
N SER A 16 -2.83 2.74 25.52
CA SER A 16 -2.34 1.93 24.42
C SER A 16 -3.49 1.38 23.57
N GLY A 17 -4.55 0.89 24.24
CA GLY A 17 -5.76 0.41 23.59
C GLY A 17 -6.50 1.53 22.83
N LEU A 18 -6.67 2.69 23.46
CA LEU A 18 -7.29 3.87 22.83
C LEU A 18 -6.50 4.36 21.61
N MET A 19 -5.18 4.39 21.73
CA MET A 19 -4.31 4.77 20.61
C MET A 19 -4.42 3.79 19.45
N LYS A 20 -4.45 2.49 19.75
CA LYS A 20 -4.64 1.44 18.75
C LYS A 20 -5.99 1.58 18.05
N ASP A 21 -7.07 1.82 18.81
CA ASP A 21 -8.41 2.01 18.27
C ASP A 21 -8.47 3.27 17.39
N PHE A 22 -7.88 4.36 17.84
CA PHE A 22 -7.79 5.61 17.07
C PHE A 22 -7.07 5.39 15.74
N LEU A 23 -5.92 4.72 15.75
CA LEU A 23 -5.16 4.41 14.53
C LEU A 23 -5.93 3.48 13.61
N SER A 24 -6.62 2.48 14.16
CA SER A 24 -7.45 1.56 13.37
C SER A 24 -8.60 2.30 12.68
N GLU A 25 -9.28 3.20 13.37
CA GLU A 25 -10.33 4.03 12.77
C GLU A 25 -9.77 4.94 11.67
N LYS A 26 -8.62 5.57 11.92
CA LYS A 26 -7.96 6.44 10.95
C LYS A 26 -7.57 5.66 9.69
N ILE A 27 -6.95 4.49 9.86
CA ILE A 27 -6.58 3.61 8.76
C ILE A 27 -7.80 3.17 7.96
N ASN A 28 -8.86 2.72 8.64
CA ASN A 28 -10.09 2.27 7.99
C ASN A 28 -10.78 3.39 7.23
N GLY A 29 -10.77 4.61 7.77
CA GLY A 29 -11.29 5.80 7.10
C GLY A 29 -10.52 6.11 5.82
N LEU A 30 -9.19 6.13 5.89
CA LEU A 30 -8.32 6.37 4.75
C LEU A 30 -8.46 5.27 3.69
N LYS A 31 -8.55 4.02 4.09
CA LYS A 31 -8.78 2.90 3.16
C LYS A 31 -10.08 3.06 2.38
N ARG A 32 -11.18 3.37 3.07
CA ARG A 32 -12.49 3.55 2.41
C ARG A 32 -12.46 4.69 1.43
N GLU A 33 -11.92 5.83 1.83
CA GLU A 33 -11.81 7.01 1.00
C GLU A 33 -10.93 6.74 -0.22
N ARG A 34 -9.80 6.06 -0.02
CA ARG A 34 -8.83 5.76 -1.07
C ARG A 34 -9.35 4.71 -2.03
N LEU A 35 -10.03 3.67 -1.55
CA LEU A 35 -10.66 2.65 -2.40
C LEU A 35 -11.73 3.26 -3.30
N LYS A 36 -12.53 4.17 -2.77
CA LYS A 36 -13.53 4.90 -3.55
C LYS A 36 -12.87 5.72 -4.67
N GLU A 37 -11.83 6.47 -4.33
CA GLU A 37 -11.07 7.27 -5.29
C GLU A 37 -10.40 6.41 -6.37
N ILE A 38 -9.76 5.32 -5.98
CA ILE A 38 -9.12 4.39 -6.91
C ILE A 38 -10.15 3.81 -7.86
N ARG A 39 -11.31 3.41 -7.35
CA ARG A 39 -12.40 2.89 -8.18
C ARG A 39 -12.87 3.92 -9.20
N GLU A 40 -13.12 5.15 -8.78
CA GLU A 40 -13.55 6.24 -9.66
C GLU A 40 -12.49 6.55 -10.71
N LYS A 41 -11.22 6.63 -10.32
CA LYS A 41 -10.11 6.83 -11.25
C LYS A 41 -9.92 5.68 -12.21
N PHE A 42 -10.07 4.45 -11.74
CA PHE A 42 -9.99 3.27 -12.60
C PHE A 42 -11.08 3.29 -13.66
N GLU A 43 -12.32 3.55 -13.26
CA GLU A 43 -13.45 3.64 -14.20
C GLU A 43 -13.24 4.71 -15.28
N SER A 44 -12.67 5.87 -14.91
CA SER A 44 -12.38 6.94 -15.86
C SER A 44 -11.14 6.69 -16.72
N ASN A 45 -10.19 5.84 -16.27
CA ASN A 45 -8.93 5.57 -16.94
C ASN A 45 -8.77 4.13 -17.43
N VAL A 46 -9.83 3.33 -17.38
CA VAL A 46 -9.77 1.91 -17.74
C VAL A 46 -9.23 1.67 -19.15
N GLY A 47 -9.59 2.53 -20.09
CA GLY A 47 -9.09 2.44 -21.46
C GLY A 47 -7.59 2.67 -21.57
N ASN A 48 -7.04 3.58 -20.78
CA ASN A 48 -5.61 3.86 -20.75
C ASN A 48 -4.81 2.73 -20.10
N VAL A 49 -5.30 2.21 -18.97
CA VAL A 49 -4.70 1.05 -18.29
C VAL A 49 -4.71 -0.16 -19.22
N ARG A 50 -5.83 -0.41 -19.88
CA ARG A 50 -5.96 -1.49 -20.86
C ARG A 50 -4.96 -1.37 -22.00
N LYS A 51 -4.78 -0.17 -22.56
CA LYS A 51 -3.80 0.08 -23.63
C LYS A 51 -2.38 -0.18 -23.17
N GLN A 52 -2.02 0.20 -21.94
CA GLN A 52 -0.70 -0.10 -21.38
C GLN A 52 -0.47 -1.61 -21.28
N PHE A 53 -1.44 -2.36 -20.75
CA PHE A 53 -1.35 -3.82 -20.69
C PHE A 53 -1.22 -4.45 -22.06
N GLU A 54 -2.05 -4.05 -23.01
CA GLU A 54 -1.99 -4.55 -24.39
C GLU A 54 -0.64 -4.26 -25.04
N SER A 55 -0.12 -3.04 -24.87
CA SER A 55 1.16 -2.64 -25.43
C SER A 55 2.32 -3.44 -24.83
N VAL A 56 2.36 -3.57 -23.51
CA VAL A 56 3.44 -4.29 -22.81
C VAL A 56 3.37 -5.78 -23.11
N LEU A 57 2.19 -6.40 -22.98
CA LEU A 57 2.03 -7.82 -23.26
C LEU A 57 2.31 -8.16 -24.72
N GLY A 58 1.88 -7.32 -25.65
CA GLY A 58 2.17 -7.50 -27.07
C GLY A 58 3.66 -7.43 -27.39
N ALA A 59 4.42 -6.60 -26.66
CA ALA A 59 5.87 -6.46 -26.86
C ALA A 59 6.69 -7.61 -26.27
N ILE A 60 6.23 -8.20 -25.17
CA ILE A 60 7.01 -9.21 -24.42
C ILE A 60 6.54 -10.65 -24.63
N THR A 61 5.31 -10.88 -25.09
CA THR A 61 4.80 -12.23 -25.36
C THR A 61 5.10 -12.67 -26.78
N SER A 62 5.28 -13.97 -26.96
CA SER A 62 5.37 -14.63 -28.27
C SER A 62 4.27 -15.68 -28.39
N GLU A 63 4.11 -16.29 -29.55
CA GLU A 63 3.13 -17.36 -29.77
C GLU A 63 3.59 -18.73 -29.24
N ALA A 64 4.67 -18.79 -28.45
CA ALA A 64 5.18 -20.04 -27.90
C ALA A 64 4.25 -20.59 -26.82
N GLU A 65 3.93 -21.87 -26.91
CA GLU A 65 2.91 -22.55 -26.09
C GLU A 65 3.28 -22.72 -24.60
N GLN A 66 4.51 -22.43 -24.19
CA GLN A 66 4.98 -22.67 -22.81
C GLN A 66 5.46 -21.43 -22.08
N GLU A 67 4.90 -20.29 -22.43
CA GLU A 67 5.22 -19.06 -21.74
C GLU A 67 4.30 -18.86 -20.53
N ILE A 68 4.92 -18.46 -19.42
CA ILE A 68 4.22 -18.09 -18.19
C ILE A 68 4.41 -16.60 -17.97
N ILE A 69 3.29 -15.89 -17.79
CA ILE A 69 3.29 -14.47 -17.52
C ILE A 69 3.08 -14.27 -16.02
N VAL A 70 4.00 -13.56 -15.38
CA VAL A 70 3.90 -13.20 -13.97
C VAL A 70 3.83 -11.69 -13.85
N ILE A 71 2.80 -11.21 -13.17
CA ILE A 71 2.60 -9.78 -12.89
C ILE A 71 2.85 -9.57 -11.41
N SER A 72 3.83 -8.75 -11.07
CA SER A 72 4.23 -8.49 -9.70
C SER A 72 4.29 -6.99 -9.42
N TYR A 73 3.77 -6.56 -8.27
CA TYR A 73 3.94 -5.18 -7.84
C TYR A 73 5.36 -4.96 -7.32
N LEU A 74 6.02 -3.93 -7.82
CA LEU A 74 7.35 -3.55 -7.37
C LEU A 74 7.27 -2.71 -6.11
N ARG A 75 7.69 -3.27 -4.99
CA ARG A 75 7.73 -2.55 -3.71
C ARG A 75 8.65 -1.33 -3.76
N ALA A 76 9.76 -1.42 -4.48
CA ALA A 76 10.67 -0.30 -4.66
C ALA A 76 10.01 0.88 -5.39
N SER A 77 9.02 0.62 -6.25
CA SER A 77 8.31 1.66 -6.97
C SER A 77 7.43 2.53 -6.07
N TYR A 78 7.05 2.03 -4.90
CA TYR A 78 6.39 2.81 -3.87
C TYR A 78 7.33 3.92 -3.34
N ILE A 79 8.58 3.57 -3.07
CA ILE A 79 9.60 4.51 -2.55
C ILE A 79 9.92 5.60 -3.58
N THR A 80 9.97 5.24 -4.86
CA THR A 80 10.23 6.16 -5.97
C THR A 80 8.97 6.87 -6.48
N GLU A 81 7.81 6.57 -5.91
CA GLU A 81 6.51 7.13 -6.29
C GLU A 81 6.10 6.85 -7.76
N THR A 82 6.67 5.82 -8.36
CA THR A 82 6.36 5.44 -9.74
C THR A 82 5.19 4.46 -9.86
N HIS A 83 4.90 3.69 -8.81
CA HIS A 83 3.81 2.71 -8.74
C HIS A 83 3.74 1.83 -9.98
N GLU A 84 4.70 0.95 -10.10
CA GLU A 84 4.85 0.08 -11.27
C GLU A 84 4.63 -1.39 -10.94
N PHE A 85 4.02 -2.09 -11.90
CA PHE A 85 4.02 -3.54 -11.94
C PHE A 85 5.13 -4.03 -12.86
N TYR A 86 5.84 -5.05 -12.43
CA TYR A 86 6.76 -5.80 -13.24
C TYR A 86 6.00 -6.94 -13.92
N VAL A 87 6.12 -7.01 -15.23
CA VAL A 87 5.51 -8.09 -16.02
C VAL A 87 6.63 -8.90 -16.63
N GLY A 88 6.79 -10.13 -16.17
CA GLY A 88 7.82 -11.03 -16.68
C GLY A 88 7.23 -12.19 -17.46
N VAL A 89 7.89 -12.59 -18.53
CA VAL A 89 7.57 -13.78 -19.31
C VAL A 89 8.66 -14.82 -19.07
N TYR A 90 8.25 -15.98 -18.61
CA TYR A 90 9.16 -17.07 -18.23
C TYR A 90 8.87 -18.32 -19.04
N LYS A 91 9.91 -19.09 -19.29
CA LYS A 91 9.78 -20.38 -19.97
C LYS A 91 9.73 -21.52 -18.97
N GLY A 92 8.67 -22.30 -19.03
CA GLY A 92 8.50 -23.50 -18.22
C GLY A 92 8.05 -23.24 -16.79
N GLU A 93 8.84 -22.58 -15.97
CA GLU A 93 8.55 -22.31 -14.57
C GLU A 93 8.71 -20.82 -14.22
N PRO A 94 7.83 -20.26 -13.33
CA PRO A 94 7.96 -18.88 -12.89
C PRO A 94 9.31 -18.62 -12.23
N PHE A 95 9.91 -17.48 -12.55
CA PHE A 95 11.15 -16.96 -11.96
C PHE A 95 12.42 -17.74 -12.23
N VAL A 96 12.38 -18.78 -13.09
CA VAL A 96 13.56 -19.60 -13.41
C VAL A 96 14.28 -19.06 -14.64
N GLU A 97 13.60 -18.96 -15.76
CA GLU A 97 14.17 -18.45 -17.01
C GLU A 97 13.31 -17.33 -17.59
N GLU A 98 13.76 -16.11 -17.40
CA GLU A 98 13.08 -14.94 -17.96
C GLU A 98 13.43 -14.73 -19.43
N ILE A 99 12.40 -14.67 -20.27
CA ILE A 99 12.57 -14.43 -21.71
C ILE A 99 12.58 -12.92 -21.98
N LYS A 100 11.57 -12.24 -21.48
CA LYS A 100 11.37 -10.78 -21.62
C LYS A 100 10.63 -10.22 -20.43
N HIS A 101 10.73 -8.94 -20.25
CA HIS A 101 9.96 -8.23 -19.22
C HIS A 101 9.51 -6.84 -19.71
N GLY A 102 8.55 -6.28 -18.98
CA GLY A 102 8.09 -4.92 -19.15
C GLY A 102 7.55 -4.35 -17.86
N PHE A 103 7.20 -3.08 -17.87
CA PHE A 103 6.68 -2.38 -16.70
C PHE A 103 5.36 -1.70 -17.07
N ILE A 104 4.41 -1.72 -16.13
CA ILE A 104 3.14 -1.03 -16.27
C ILE A 104 3.00 -0.07 -15.10
N SER A 105 2.86 1.22 -15.39
CA SER A 105 2.67 2.23 -14.37
C SER A 105 1.20 2.41 -14.03
N VAL A 106 0.87 2.35 -12.74
CA VAL A 106 -0.46 2.66 -12.21
C VAL A 106 -0.43 3.91 -11.33
N LYS A 107 0.56 4.76 -11.52
CA LYS A 107 0.72 6.02 -10.78
C LYS A 107 -0.56 6.88 -10.77
N PRO A 108 -1.29 7.03 -11.88
CA PRO A 108 -2.54 7.81 -11.85
C PRO A 108 -3.59 7.28 -10.88
N LEU A 109 -3.56 5.97 -10.58
CA LEU A 109 -4.50 5.35 -9.65
C LEU A 109 -4.05 5.46 -8.20
N LEU A 110 -2.74 5.43 -7.94
CA LEU A 110 -2.15 5.30 -6.61
C LEU A 110 -1.38 6.55 -6.16
N GLY A 111 -1.44 7.64 -6.92
CA GLY A 111 -0.65 8.85 -6.64
C GLY A 111 -0.96 9.57 -5.33
N ASN A 112 -2.07 9.24 -4.65
CA ASN A 112 -2.43 9.83 -3.37
C ASN A 112 -2.10 8.96 -2.17
N VAL A 113 -1.55 7.75 -2.40
CA VAL A 113 -1.18 6.82 -1.32
C VAL A 113 -0.07 7.41 -0.44
N GLU A 114 0.87 8.12 -1.02
CA GLU A 114 1.96 8.78 -0.29
C GLU A 114 1.42 9.82 0.71
N LYS A 115 0.41 10.57 0.30
CA LYS A 115 -0.26 11.56 1.18
C LYS A 115 -0.91 10.87 2.38
N ASP A 116 -1.48 9.70 2.17
CA ASP A 116 -2.10 8.92 3.23
C ASP A 116 -1.06 8.46 4.27
N PHE A 117 0.12 8.05 3.82
CA PHE A 117 1.20 7.65 4.73
C PHE A 117 1.73 8.84 5.54
N VAL A 118 1.89 10.00 4.91
CA VAL A 118 2.26 11.23 5.62
C VAL A 118 1.23 11.58 6.67
N GLU A 119 -0.05 11.51 6.34
CA GLU A 119 -1.15 11.78 7.27
C GLU A 119 -1.18 10.79 8.43
N LEU A 120 -0.93 9.50 8.16
CA LEU A 120 -0.83 8.48 9.19
C LEU A 120 0.36 8.71 10.12
N ASP A 121 1.52 9.07 9.59
CA ASP A 121 2.69 9.40 10.38
C ASP A 121 2.43 10.59 11.31
N GLN A 122 1.82 11.65 10.80
CA GLN A 122 1.44 12.81 11.59
C GLN A 122 0.43 12.45 12.68
N ALA A 123 -0.56 11.62 12.38
CA ALA A 123 -1.54 11.16 13.34
C ALA A 123 -0.88 10.30 14.44
N LEU A 124 0.07 9.46 14.07
CA LEU A 124 0.83 8.64 15.01
C LEU A 124 1.69 9.51 15.95
N GLU A 125 2.41 10.49 15.41
CA GLU A 125 3.21 11.43 16.21
C GLU A 125 2.34 12.17 17.22
N ARG A 126 1.18 12.70 16.81
CA ARG A 126 0.25 13.37 17.72
C ARG A 126 -0.26 12.45 18.81
N ALA A 127 -0.59 11.21 18.47
CA ALA A 127 -1.06 10.22 19.43
C ALA A 127 0.04 9.86 20.45
N VAL A 128 1.28 9.70 20.01
CA VAL A 128 2.43 9.44 20.88
C VAL A 128 2.71 10.65 21.78
N ASP A 129 2.76 11.86 21.24
CA ASP A 129 2.99 13.08 22.00
C ASP A 129 1.91 13.29 23.07
N ASN A 130 0.66 13.11 22.71
CA ASN A 130 -0.45 13.20 23.66
C ASN A 130 -0.38 12.11 24.73
N GLY A 131 0.01 10.90 24.35
CA GLY A 131 0.23 9.79 25.26
C GLY A 131 1.34 10.10 26.27
N VAL A 132 2.47 10.63 25.81
CA VAL A 132 3.59 11.03 26.66
C VAL A 132 3.21 12.16 27.60
N LYS A 133 2.57 13.21 27.09
CA LYS A 133 2.08 14.33 27.90
C LYS A 133 1.14 13.88 29.01
N ASN A 134 0.28 12.94 28.74
CA ASN A 134 -0.65 12.38 29.72
C ASN A 134 0.01 11.45 30.72
N LEU A 135 1.16 10.85 30.39
CA LEU A 135 1.91 9.99 31.30
C LEU A 135 2.75 10.78 32.33
N VAL A 136 3.14 11.99 31.98
CA VAL A 136 3.96 12.86 32.86
C VAL A 136 3.13 13.58 33.92
N VAL A 137 1.86 13.68 33.75
CA VAL A 137 0.91 14.26 34.68
C VAL A 137 0.28 13.17 35.56
#